data_3a6a5c9ae84fb60e72915937f7a5f896
#
_entry.id   3a6a5c9ae84fb60e72915937f7a5f896
#
_cell.length_a   1.000
_cell.length_b   1.000
_cell.length_c   1.000
_cell.angle_alpha   90.00
_cell.angle_beta   90.00
_cell.angle_gamma   90.00
#
_symmetry.space_group_name_H-M   'P 1'
#
loop_
_entity.id
_entity.type
_entity.pdbx_description
1 polymer ?
#
loop_
_entity_poly.entity_id
_entity_poly.type
_entity_poly.pdbx_seq_one_letter_code
_entity_poly.pdbx_strand_id
1 'polypeptide(L)'
;MRARPGVTLHAVPPVALRNANGSPRVADTARYEAVWRRIAPGLARWARDPRLGIDPGFAAALLAKESGGDSLAVSAAAALGVAQLTASADTDLRAMATSERFAWMRREVHRWPRAPIVHDSGAGAATIDSLLAAGVLTSRTEYLFDPALGARAAVLWVRLLENKWTADRWPGGYGTFARKAIAGGRPLDDDQLADLVIVSYNRGYLVVHRLVARYGAQWTSHLPELGPSGLEAADYLERVRAYALLFDGAPSP
;
A
#
# COMPACT_ATOMS: atom_id res chain seq x y z
N MET A 1 -13.52 -4.82 1.99
CA MET A 1 -12.30 -5.11 2.79
C MET A 1 -12.49 -4.74 4.26
N ARG A 2 -13.49 -5.31 4.90
CA ARG A 2 -13.78 -5.03 6.32
C ARG A 2 -12.85 -5.86 7.20
N ALA A 3 -12.24 -5.22 8.20
CA ALA A 3 -11.40 -5.89 9.19
C ALA A 3 -12.15 -7.06 9.84
N ARG A 4 -11.62 -8.27 9.71
CA ARG A 4 -12.15 -9.44 10.40
C ARG A 4 -11.73 -9.40 11.88
N PRO A 5 -12.63 -9.63 12.83
CA PRO A 5 -12.25 -9.67 14.23
C PRO A 5 -11.32 -10.87 14.50
N GLY A 6 -10.22 -10.63 15.19
CA GLY A 6 -9.35 -11.71 15.69
C GLY A 6 -8.10 -12.05 14.87
N VAL A 7 -7.86 -11.40 13.73
CA VAL A 7 -6.62 -11.63 12.96
C VAL A 7 -5.41 -11.17 13.75
N THR A 8 -4.52 -12.10 14.06
CA THR A 8 -3.20 -11.82 14.63
C THR A 8 -2.19 -11.89 13.48
N LEU A 9 -1.49 -10.80 13.20
CA LEU A 9 -0.42 -10.80 12.20
C LEU A 9 0.75 -11.63 12.76
N HIS A 10 0.97 -12.79 12.17
CA HIS A 10 2.13 -13.62 12.41
C HIS A 10 3.35 -13.14 11.61
N ALA A 11 4.46 -13.84 11.73
CA ALA A 11 5.69 -13.53 10.98
C ALA A 11 5.42 -13.44 9.46
N VAL A 12 6.29 -12.70 8.75
CA VAL A 12 6.22 -12.61 7.29
C VAL A 12 6.20 -13.99 6.67
N PRO A 13 5.21 -14.32 5.82
CA PRO A 13 5.21 -15.63 5.17
C PRO A 13 6.49 -15.81 4.34
N PRO A 14 7.18 -16.96 4.39
CA PRO A 14 8.41 -17.22 3.63
C PRO A 14 8.24 -16.96 2.12
N VAL A 15 7.05 -17.18 1.58
CA VAL A 15 6.72 -16.92 0.17
C VAL A 15 6.80 -15.43 -0.18
N ALA A 16 6.52 -14.53 0.76
CA ALA A 16 6.62 -13.08 0.56
C ALA A 16 8.08 -12.61 0.43
N LEU A 17 9.03 -13.42 0.90
CA LEU A 17 10.47 -13.16 0.81
C LEU A 17 11.09 -13.70 -0.48
N ARG A 18 10.30 -14.23 -1.43
CA ARG A 18 10.76 -14.78 -2.68
C ARG A 18 10.27 -13.96 -3.89
N ASN A 19 11.12 -13.90 -4.90
CA ASN A 19 10.76 -13.39 -6.21
C ASN A 19 9.82 -14.35 -6.96
N ALA A 20 9.25 -13.92 -8.08
CA ALA A 20 8.41 -14.75 -8.95
C ALA A 20 9.09 -16.04 -9.41
N ASN A 21 10.41 -16.00 -9.65
CA ASN A 21 11.22 -17.13 -10.08
C ASN A 21 11.66 -18.04 -8.92
N GLY A 22 11.11 -17.84 -7.69
CA GLY A 22 11.45 -18.62 -6.51
C GLY A 22 12.79 -18.25 -5.85
N SER A 23 13.59 -17.36 -6.43
CA SER A 23 14.83 -16.89 -5.80
C SER A 23 14.55 -16.08 -4.54
N PRO A 24 15.44 -16.06 -3.54
CA PRO A 24 15.31 -15.20 -2.38
C PRO A 24 15.20 -13.73 -2.81
N ARG A 25 14.18 -13.04 -2.30
CA ARG A 25 14.02 -11.59 -2.51
C ARG A 25 15.05 -10.81 -1.72
N VAL A 26 15.53 -11.41 -0.65
CA VAL A 26 16.50 -10.84 0.27
C VAL A 26 17.47 -11.87 0.82
N ALA A 27 18.71 -11.43 0.94
CA ALA A 27 19.78 -12.22 1.54
C ALA A 27 19.69 -12.28 3.08
N ASP A 28 19.01 -11.32 3.73
CA ASP A 28 18.98 -11.19 5.19
C ASP A 28 17.54 -11.30 5.73
N THR A 29 17.11 -12.54 6.00
CA THR A 29 15.82 -12.85 6.58
C THR A 29 15.63 -12.23 7.97
N ALA A 30 16.69 -12.17 8.78
CA ALA A 30 16.63 -11.64 10.15
C ALA A 30 16.29 -10.14 10.16
N ARG A 31 16.79 -9.39 9.18
CA ARG A 31 16.47 -7.97 9.00
C ARG A 31 14.99 -7.77 8.72
N TYR A 32 14.40 -8.60 7.87
CA TYR A 32 12.95 -8.52 7.55
C TYR A 32 12.10 -8.86 8.76
N GLU A 33 12.43 -9.91 9.47
CA GLU A 33 11.71 -10.27 10.70
C GLU A 33 11.79 -9.16 11.75
N ALA A 34 12.94 -8.48 11.86
CA ALA A 34 13.09 -7.35 12.77
C ALA A 34 12.18 -6.18 12.38
N VAL A 35 12.09 -5.85 11.10
CA VAL A 35 11.16 -4.81 10.59
C VAL A 35 9.71 -5.21 10.84
N TRP A 36 9.33 -6.45 10.55
CA TRP A 36 7.96 -6.93 10.78
C TRP A 36 7.57 -6.93 12.24
N ARG A 37 8.45 -7.30 13.15
CA ARG A 37 8.21 -7.18 14.60
C ARG A 37 7.91 -5.74 15.04
N ARG A 38 8.49 -4.75 14.38
CA ARG A 38 8.21 -3.33 14.63
C ARG A 38 6.87 -2.87 14.04
N ILE A 39 6.54 -3.35 12.84
CA ILE A 39 5.35 -2.92 12.09
C ILE A 39 4.07 -3.60 12.59
N ALA A 40 4.11 -4.92 12.81
CA ALA A 40 2.91 -5.73 13.00
C ALA A 40 1.98 -5.26 14.13
N PRO A 41 2.46 -4.89 15.34
CA PRO A 41 1.58 -4.40 16.40
C PRO A 41 0.87 -3.10 16.04
N GLY A 42 1.59 -2.19 15.37
CA GLY A 42 1.05 -0.93 14.88
C GLY A 42 0.04 -1.15 13.77
N LEU A 43 0.38 -1.99 12.79
CA LEU A 43 -0.46 -2.30 11.65
C LEU A 43 -1.80 -2.90 12.09
N ALA A 44 -1.76 -3.90 12.99
CA ALA A 44 -2.97 -4.51 13.55
C ALA A 44 -3.86 -3.51 14.29
N ARG A 45 -3.27 -2.59 15.05
CA ARG A 45 -3.99 -1.52 15.75
C ARG A 45 -4.61 -0.51 14.80
N TRP A 46 -3.84 -0.04 13.82
CA TRP A 46 -4.30 0.99 12.87
C TRP A 46 -5.39 0.47 11.96
N ALA A 47 -5.24 -0.73 11.44
CA ALA A 47 -6.23 -1.33 10.57
C ALA A 47 -7.58 -1.55 11.30
N ARG A 48 -7.56 -1.85 12.60
CA ARG A 48 -8.77 -1.98 13.43
C ARG A 48 -9.41 -0.64 13.81
N ASP A 49 -8.77 0.49 13.55
CA ASP A 49 -9.40 1.80 13.78
C ASP A 49 -10.70 1.86 12.95
N PRO A 50 -11.89 2.03 13.58
CA PRO A 50 -13.17 2.00 12.86
C PRO A 50 -13.29 3.09 11.79
N ARG A 51 -12.45 4.13 11.87
CA ARG A 51 -12.37 5.19 10.85
C ARG A 51 -11.62 4.73 9.61
N LEU A 52 -10.77 3.72 9.73
CA LEU A 52 -10.02 3.11 8.62
C LEU A 52 -10.73 1.87 8.10
N GLY A 53 -11.06 0.92 8.98
CA GLY A 53 -11.81 -0.27 8.63
C GLY A 53 -11.12 -1.17 7.61
N ILE A 54 -9.76 -1.16 7.60
CA ILE A 54 -8.95 -1.93 6.66
C ILE A 54 -8.60 -3.27 7.30
N ASP A 55 -8.63 -4.33 6.50
CA ASP A 55 -8.15 -5.63 6.94
C ASP A 55 -6.63 -5.61 7.19
N PRO A 56 -6.14 -6.04 8.38
CA PRO A 56 -4.72 -6.05 8.69
C PRO A 56 -3.90 -6.98 7.79
N GLY A 57 -4.46 -8.14 7.41
CA GLY A 57 -3.82 -9.10 6.51
C GLY A 57 -3.62 -8.52 5.12
N PHE A 58 -4.63 -7.81 4.62
CA PHE A 58 -4.53 -7.10 3.35
C PHE A 58 -3.45 -6.01 3.36
N ALA A 59 -3.41 -5.18 4.40
CA ALA A 59 -2.38 -4.15 4.53
C ALA A 59 -0.97 -4.76 4.62
N ALA A 60 -0.83 -5.87 5.36
CA ALA A 60 0.42 -6.62 5.45
C ALA A 60 0.84 -7.21 4.09
N ALA A 61 -0.12 -7.75 3.32
CA ALA A 61 0.13 -8.30 1.99
C ALA A 61 0.67 -7.24 1.02
N LEU A 62 0.09 -6.04 1.04
CA LEU A 62 0.59 -4.92 0.26
C LEU A 62 2.05 -4.58 0.61
N LEU A 63 2.35 -4.38 1.89
CA LEU A 63 3.71 -4.08 2.35
C LEU A 63 4.70 -5.19 1.99
N ALA A 64 4.29 -6.45 2.12
CA ALA A 64 5.12 -7.59 1.73
C ALA A 64 5.41 -7.62 0.23
N LYS A 65 4.42 -7.32 -0.61
CA LYS A 65 4.60 -7.26 -2.06
C LYS A 65 5.46 -6.08 -2.48
N GLU A 66 5.30 -4.92 -1.86
CA GLU A 66 6.04 -3.70 -2.20
C GLU A 66 7.55 -3.84 -1.94
N SER A 67 7.93 -4.12 -0.73
CA SER A 67 9.34 -4.11 -0.32
C SER A 67 9.82 -5.43 0.31
N GLY A 68 8.90 -6.36 0.62
CA GLY A 68 9.18 -7.50 1.48
C GLY A 68 9.52 -7.10 2.91
N GLY A 69 9.29 -5.84 3.30
CA GLY A 69 9.67 -5.27 4.59
C GLY A 69 11.01 -4.53 4.58
N ASP A 70 11.59 -4.25 3.41
CA ASP A 70 12.80 -3.41 3.35
C ASP A 70 12.47 -1.95 3.61
N SER A 71 12.86 -1.44 4.79
CA SER A 71 12.62 -0.05 5.16
C SER A 71 13.47 0.96 4.39
N LEU A 72 14.53 0.50 3.73
CA LEU A 72 15.43 1.34 2.93
C LEU A 72 15.24 1.14 1.41
N ALA A 73 14.19 0.42 1.01
CA ALA A 73 13.91 0.17 -0.39
C ALA A 73 13.64 1.48 -1.15
N VAL A 74 14.25 1.62 -2.32
CA VAL A 74 14.02 2.71 -3.28
C VAL A 74 13.84 2.09 -4.65
N SER A 75 12.70 2.35 -5.29
CA SER A 75 12.45 1.87 -6.64
C SER A 75 13.02 2.82 -7.70
N ALA A 76 13.10 2.34 -8.95
CA ALA A 76 13.44 3.18 -10.10
C ALA A 76 12.50 4.38 -10.32
N ALA A 77 11.26 4.27 -9.82
CA ALA A 77 10.27 5.34 -9.84
C ALA A 77 10.32 6.26 -8.61
N ALA A 78 11.40 6.18 -7.81
CA ALA A 78 11.57 6.92 -6.55
C ALA A 78 10.43 6.65 -5.53
N ALA A 79 9.91 5.43 -5.50
CA ALA A 79 9.04 4.97 -4.44
C ALA A 79 9.89 4.51 -3.23
N LEU A 80 9.48 4.83 -2.02
CA LEU A 80 10.32 4.86 -0.82
C LEU A 80 9.82 3.94 0.30
N GLY A 81 10.76 3.28 0.96
CA GLY A 81 10.57 2.54 2.21
C GLY A 81 9.69 1.31 2.12
N VAL A 82 9.18 0.83 3.26
CA VAL A 82 8.37 -0.39 3.33
C VAL A 82 7.10 -0.33 2.47
N ALA A 83 6.56 0.85 2.30
CA ALA A 83 5.29 1.09 1.60
C ALA A 83 5.48 1.41 0.12
N GLN A 84 6.70 1.65 -0.34
CA GLN A 84 7.00 2.09 -1.71
C GLN A 84 6.10 3.25 -2.17
N LEU A 85 5.89 4.23 -1.29
CA LEU A 85 5.12 5.42 -1.63
C LEU A 85 5.99 6.46 -2.33
N THR A 86 5.41 7.10 -3.34
CA THR A 86 6.04 8.20 -4.07
C THR A 86 5.74 9.56 -3.44
N ALA A 87 6.48 10.59 -3.82
CA ALA A 87 6.20 11.97 -3.39
C ALA A 87 4.79 12.45 -3.81
N SER A 88 4.23 11.94 -4.91
CA SER A 88 2.86 12.26 -5.30
C SER A 88 1.83 11.63 -4.35
N ALA A 89 2.06 10.38 -3.89
CA ALA A 89 1.21 9.75 -2.89
C ALA A 89 1.26 10.51 -1.55
N ASP A 90 2.44 10.99 -1.11
CA ASP A 90 2.55 11.86 0.06
C ASP A 90 1.75 13.16 -0.11
N THR A 91 1.81 13.76 -1.28
CA THR A 91 1.04 14.98 -1.59
C THR A 91 -0.47 14.73 -1.49
N ASP A 92 -0.97 13.63 -2.05
CA ASP A 92 -2.38 13.25 -1.96
C ASP A 92 -2.81 12.92 -0.53
N LEU A 93 -1.96 12.25 0.27
CA LEU A 93 -2.21 12.00 1.69
C LEU A 93 -2.36 13.31 2.49
N ARG A 94 -1.52 14.28 2.23
CA ARG A 94 -1.59 15.59 2.89
C ARG A 94 -2.81 16.38 2.46
N ALA A 95 -3.16 16.34 1.19
CA ALA A 95 -4.39 16.94 0.67
C ALA A 95 -5.63 16.30 1.30
N MET A 96 -5.64 14.97 1.46
CA MET A 96 -6.71 14.26 2.16
C MET A 96 -6.86 14.71 3.61
N ALA A 97 -5.75 14.91 4.33
CA ALA A 97 -5.78 15.35 5.72
C ALA A 97 -6.35 16.78 5.92
N THR A 98 -6.43 17.59 4.87
CA THR A 98 -7.06 18.92 4.92
C THR A 98 -8.58 18.88 4.79
N SER A 99 -9.16 17.79 4.27
CA SER A 99 -10.60 17.64 4.13
C SER A 99 -11.28 17.40 5.48
N GLU A 100 -12.54 17.84 5.62
CA GLU A 100 -13.34 17.64 6.84
C GLU A 100 -13.45 16.16 7.22
N ARG A 101 -13.66 15.30 6.23
CA ARG A 101 -13.82 13.85 6.41
C ARG A 101 -12.60 13.20 7.08
N PHE A 102 -11.41 13.71 6.85
CA PHE A 102 -10.15 13.18 7.38
C PHE A 102 -9.41 14.16 8.30
N ALA A 103 -10.13 15.17 8.81
CA ALA A 103 -9.55 16.18 9.71
C ALA A 103 -8.84 15.58 10.94
N TRP A 104 -9.28 14.39 11.38
CA TRP A 104 -8.67 13.64 12.47
C TRP A 104 -7.23 13.19 12.18
N MET A 105 -6.86 13.03 10.89
CA MET A 105 -5.50 12.69 10.46
C MET A 105 -4.55 13.88 10.44
N ARG A 106 -5.08 15.10 10.44
CA ARG A 106 -4.30 16.32 10.21
C ARG A 106 -3.09 16.45 11.15
N ARG A 107 -3.30 16.20 12.44
CA ARG A 107 -2.23 16.29 13.44
C ARG A 107 -1.13 15.25 13.22
N GLU A 108 -1.49 14.08 12.76
CA GLU A 108 -0.56 12.99 12.50
C GLU A 108 0.26 13.30 11.23
N VAL A 109 -0.40 13.46 10.10
CA VAL A 109 0.25 13.65 8.79
C VAL A 109 1.16 14.89 8.75
N HIS A 110 0.74 16.00 9.39
CA HIS A 110 1.57 17.21 9.44
C HIS A 110 2.79 17.12 10.37
N ARG A 111 2.82 16.12 11.25
CA ARG A 111 3.97 15.89 12.14
C ARG A 111 5.03 14.97 11.54
N TRP A 112 4.68 14.14 10.58
CA TRP A 112 5.59 13.12 10.05
C TRP A 112 6.95 13.65 9.59
N PRO A 113 7.07 14.77 8.86
CA PRO A 113 8.39 15.31 8.51
C PRO A 113 9.23 15.80 9.70
N ARG A 114 8.60 15.97 10.86
CA ARG A 114 9.25 16.43 12.09
C ARG A 114 9.54 15.30 13.06
N ALA A 115 9.06 14.08 12.76
CA ALA A 115 9.36 12.93 13.58
C ALA A 115 10.84 12.58 13.42
N PRO A 116 11.57 12.33 14.52
CA PRO A 116 12.94 11.88 14.43
C PRO A 116 12.94 10.52 13.71
N ILE A 117 13.76 10.38 12.69
CA ILE A 117 13.91 9.14 11.96
C ILE A 117 14.93 8.29 12.71
N VAL A 118 14.48 7.14 13.18
CA VAL A 118 15.35 6.17 13.82
C VAL A 118 15.86 5.24 12.72
N HIS A 119 17.11 5.43 12.31
CA HIS A 119 17.80 4.55 11.41
C HIS A 119 18.37 3.37 12.18
N ASP A 120 18.06 2.16 11.73
CA ASP A 120 18.45 0.92 12.42
C ASP A 120 19.96 0.59 12.27
N SER A 121 20.69 1.32 11.40
CA SER A 121 22.15 1.10 11.23
C SER A 121 22.85 2.30 10.60
N GLY A 122 24.16 2.42 10.80
CA GLY A 122 25.00 3.43 10.15
C GLY A 122 24.97 3.38 8.60
N ALA A 123 24.77 2.18 8.03
CA ALA A 123 24.60 2.02 6.58
C ALA A 123 23.30 2.68 6.06
N GLY A 124 22.24 2.66 6.88
CA GLY A 124 20.98 3.34 6.56
C GLY A 124 21.14 4.86 6.49
N ALA A 125 21.85 5.46 7.43
CA ALA A 125 22.10 6.90 7.44
C ALA A 125 22.87 7.34 6.19
N ALA A 126 23.95 6.64 5.82
CA ALA A 126 24.71 6.95 4.62
C ALA A 126 23.89 6.86 3.32
N THR A 127 22.96 5.89 3.25
CA THR A 127 22.02 5.77 2.12
C THR A 127 21.08 6.95 2.05
N ILE A 128 20.51 7.37 3.17
CA ILE A 128 19.60 8.51 3.24
C ILE A 128 20.31 9.80 2.87
N ASP A 129 21.49 10.06 3.41
CA ASP A 129 22.29 11.25 3.08
C ASP A 129 22.59 11.30 1.58
N SER A 130 22.94 10.17 0.95
CA SER A 130 23.13 10.06 -0.49
C SER A 130 21.86 10.39 -1.28
N LEU A 131 20.70 9.90 -0.85
CA LEU A 131 19.42 10.16 -1.51
C LEU A 131 18.96 11.61 -1.34
N LEU A 132 19.20 12.22 -0.18
CA LEU A 132 18.97 13.64 0.06
C LEU A 132 19.85 14.51 -0.82
N ALA A 133 21.15 14.18 -0.91
CA ALA A 133 22.10 14.90 -1.76
C ALA A 133 21.74 14.78 -3.25
N ALA A 134 21.21 13.63 -3.68
CA ALA A 134 20.76 13.40 -5.05
C ALA A 134 19.39 14.03 -5.36
N GLY A 135 18.70 14.62 -4.37
CA GLY A 135 17.36 15.20 -4.54
C GLY A 135 16.24 14.17 -4.76
N VAL A 136 16.53 12.88 -4.60
CA VAL A 136 15.54 11.78 -4.68
C VAL A 136 14.66 11.78 -3.45
N LEU A 137 15.25 12.05 -2.30
CA LEU A 137 14.58 12.18 -1.01
C LEU A 137 14.50 13.66 -0.63
N THR A 138 13.44 14.04 0.05
CA THR A 138 13.27 15.36 0.60
C THR A 138 12.93 15.25 2.08
N SER A 139 13.14 16.31 2.85
CA SER A 139 12.76 16.39 4.28
C SER A 139 11.26 16.12 4.53
N ARG A 140 10.41 16.19 3.48
CA ARG A 140 8.98 15.88 3.58
C ARG A 140 8.68 14.39 3.45
N THR A 141 9.49 13.64 2.71
CA THR A 141 9.26 12.22 2.40
C THR A 141 10.18 11.28 3.19
N GLU A 142 11.15 11.83 3.90
CA GLU A 142 12.14 11.09 4.70
C GLU A 142 11.49 10.13 5.72
N TYR A 143 10.33 10.48 6.28
CA TYR A 143 9.59 9.64 7.21
C TYR A 143 9.20 8.27 6.63
N LEU A 144 9.15 8.12 5.31
CA LEU A 144 8.82 6.85 4.64
C LEU A 144 9.87 5.75 4.88
N PHE A 145 11.07 6.12 5.31
CA PHE A 145 12.11 5.17 5.73
C PHE A 145 11.96 4.70 7.18
N ASP A 146 11.14 5.37 8.01
CA ASP A 146 10.73 4.78 9.27
C ASP A 146 9.69 3.67 9.01
N PRO A 147 9.97 2.41 9.40
CA PRO A 147 9.09 1.30 9.08
C PRO A 147 7.66 1.49 9.61
N ALA A 148 7.50 2.06 10.80
CA ALA A 148 6.19 2.26 11.40
C ALA A 148 5.42 3.40 10.74
N LEU A 149 6.08 4.51 10.44
CA LEU A 149 5.46 5.64 9.74
C LEU A 149 5.15 5.29 8.28
N GLY A 150 6.05 4.59 7.59
CA GLY A 150 5.83 4.09 6.24
C GLY A 150 4.63 3.14 6.17
N ALA A 151 4.54 2.16 7.08
CA ALA A 151 3.41 1.25 7.16
C ALA A 151 2.11 2.00 7.51
N ARG A 152 2.16 2.99 8.39
CA ARG A 152 1.02 3.85 8.71
C ARG A 152 0.56 4.63 7.48
N ALA A 153 1.48 5.19 6.71
CA ALA A 153 1.19 5.90 5.47
C ALA A 153 0.52 4.97 4.44
N ALA A 154 0.98 3.72 4.30
CA ALA A 154 0.35 2.74 3.44
C ALA A 154 -1.12 2.48 3.81
N VAL A 155 -1.42 2.27 5.09
CA VAL A 155 -2.80 2.07 5.58
C VAL A 155 -3.68 3.27 5.23
N LEU A 156 -3.17 4.47 5.42
CA LEU A 156 -3.89 5.70 5.07
C LEU A 156 -4.06 5.86 3.56
N TRP A 157 -3.07 5.49 2.78
CA TRP A 157 -3.12 5.51 1.32
C TRP A 157 -4.16 4.51 0.78
N VAL A 158 -4.20 3.30 1.31
CA VAL A 158 -5.26 2.31 1.00
C VAL A 158 -6.63 2.91 1.28
N ARG A 159 -6.82 3.55 2.43
CA ARG A 159 -8.10 4.20 2.77
C ARG A 159 -8.46 5.34 1.83
N LEU A 160 -7.48 6.11 1.38
CA LEU A 160 -7.70 7.13 0.35
C LEU A 160 -8.17 6.49 -0.95
N LEU A 161 -7.51 5.43 -1.41
CA LEU A 161 -7.87 4.73 -2.64
C LEU A 161 -9.28 4.11 -2.55
N GLU A 162 -9.62 3.44 -1.44
CA GLU A 162 -10.99 2.97 -1.21
C GLU A 162 -12.01 4.11 -1.33
N ASN A 163 -11.70 5.24 -0.70
CA ASN A 163 -12.58 6.39 -0.76
C ASN A 163 -12.73 6.97 -2.18
N LYS A 164 -11.66 6.96 -2.98
CA LYS A 164 -11.72 7.33 -4.40
C LYS A 164 -12.72 6.48 -5.18
N TRP A 165 -12.78 5.19 -4.90
CA TRP A 165 -13.63 4.23 -5.61
C TRP A 165 -15.04 4.06 -5.02
N THR A 166 -15.29 4.55 -3.80
CA THR A 166 -16.59 4.40 -3.14
C THR A 166 -17.36 5.71 -2.96
N ALA A 167 -16.67 6.86 -2.91
CA ALA A 167 -17.31 8.14 -2.66
C ALA A 167 -17.81 8.82 -3.94
N ASP A 168 -19.04 9.33 -3.88
CA ASP A 168 -19.67 10.05 -5.01
C ASP A 168 -19.35 11.55 -5.03
N ARG A 169 -19.06 12.12 -3.86
CA ARG A 169 -18.93 13.58 -3.66
C ARG A 169 -17.52 14.04 -3.33
N TRP A 170 -16.55 13.17 -3.47
CA TRP A 170 -15.15 13.57 -3.32
C TRP A 170 -14.67 14.26 -4.60
N PRO A 171 -13.92 15.37 -4.53
CA PRO A 171 -13.25 15.90 -5.72
C PRO A 171 -12.38 14.80 -6.38
N GLY A 172 -12.77 14.35 -7.57
CA GLY A 172 -12.15 13.22 -8.26
C GLY A 172 -12.50 11.84 -7.70
N GLY A 173 -13.60 11.67 -6.97
CA GLY A 173 -14.15 10.36 -6.57
C GLY A 173 -14.86 9.67 -7.73
N TYR A 174 -14.73 8.36 -7.82
CA TYR A 174 -15.24 7.53 -8.91
C TYR A 174 -16.35 6.55 -8.47
N GLY A 175 -16.96 6.77 -7.30
CA GLY A 175 -17.91 5.82 -6.70
C GLY A 175 -19.09 5.48 -7.61
N THR A 176 -19.85 6.47 -8.09
CA THR A 176 -20.97 6.25 -9.02
C THR A 176 -20.51 5.64 -10.34
N PHE A 177 -19.39 6.11 -10.87
CA PHE A 177 -18.80 5.58 -12.10
C PHE A 177 -18.42 4.09 -11.93
N ALA A 178 -17.69 3.73 -10.87
CA ALA A 178 -17.26 2.36 -10.63
C ALA A 178 -18.43 1.41 -10.44
N ARG A 179 -19.44 1.78 -9.63
CA ARG A 179 -20.65 0.99 -9.46
C ARG A 179 -21.36 0.75 -10.79
N LYS A 180 -21.52 1.78 -11.60
CA LYS A 180 -22.19 1.67 -12.90
C LYS A 180 -21.40 0.77 -13.86
N ALA A 181 -20.10 0.98 -13.97
CA ALA A 181 -19.26 0.28 -14.94
C ALA A 181 -18.97 -1.18 -14.57
N ILE A 182 -18.81 -1.48 -13.26
CA ILE A 182 -18.38 -2.81 -12.78
C ILE A 182 -19.57 -3.62 -12.26
N ALA A 183 -20.43 -3.02 -11.45
CA ALA A 183 -21.47 -3.74 -10.69
C ALA A 183 -22.90 -3.48 -11.21
N GLY A 184 -23.07 -2.88 -12.39
CA GLY A 184 -24.40 -2.59 -12.95
C GLY A 184 -25.25 -1.66 -12.09
N GLY A 185 -24.63 -0.72 -11.37
CA GLY A 185 -25.28 0.24 -10.47
C GLY A 185 -25.41 -0.24 -9.02
N ARG A 186 -25.13 -1.50 -8.72
CA ARG A 186 -25.11 -2.03 -7.34
C ARG A 186 -23.86 -1.56 -6.59
N PRO A 187 -23.80 -1.64 -5.26
CA PRO A 187 -22.56 -1.47 -4.51
C PRO A 187 -21.48 -2.44 -5.03
N LEU A 188 -20.23 -1.99 -5.07
CA LEU A 188 -19.09 -2.88 -5.31
C LEU A 188 -19.02 -3.90 -4.16
N ASP A 189 -18.75 -5.16 -4.50
CA ASP A 189 -18.39 -6.17 -3.51
C ASP A 189 -16.95 -5.96 -3.01
N ASP A 190 -16.56 -6.73 -2.00
CA ASP A 190 -15.26 -6.58 -1.36
C ASP A 190 -14.10 -6.95 -2.31
N ASP A 191 -14.30 -7.93 -3.21
CA ASP A 191 -13.28 -8.36 -4.18
C ASP A 191 -13.08 -7.31 -5.27
N GLN A 192 -14.18 -6.77 -5.81
CA GLN A 192 -14.14 -5.69 -6.81
C GLN A 192 -13.44 -4.44 -6.27
N LEU A 193 -13.75 -4.08 -5.02
CA LEU A 193 -13.09 -2.94 -4.37
C LEU A 193 -11.62 -3.22 -4.09
N ALA A 194 -11.28 -4.44 -3.64
CA ALA A 194 -9.90 -4.85 -3.42
C ALA A 194 -9.06 -4.74 -4.70
N ASP A 195 -9.57 -5.23 -5.83
CA ASP A 195 -8.88 -5.15 -7.11
C ASP A 195 -8.59 -3.71 -7.53
N LEU A 196 -9.61 -2.84 -7.42
CA LEU A 196 -9.46 -1.42 -7.73
C LEU A 196 -8.38 -0.78 -6.86
N VAL A 197 -8.33 -1.10 -5.57
CA VAL A 197 -7.36 -0.56 -4.62
C VAL A 197 -5.95 -1.11 -4.91
N ILE A 198 -5.82 -2.43 -5.08
CA ILE A 198 -4.53 -3.10 -5.32
C ILE A 198 -3.86 -2.52 -6.58
N VAL A 199 -4.58 -2.52 -7.70
CA VAL A 199 -4.01 -2.04 -8.96
C VAL A 199 -3.81 -0.53 -8.93
N SER A 200 -4.68 0.23 -8.24
CA SER A 200 -4.47 1.67 -8.05
C SER A 200 -3.25 1.98 -7.20
N TYR A 201 -2.92 1.14 -6.23
CA TYR A 201 -1.71 1.29 -5.43
C TYR A 201 -0.45 1.17 -6.30
N ASN A 202 -0.41 0.16 -7.15
CA ASN A 202 0.72 -0.12 -8.04
C ASN A 202 0.82 0.86 -9.23
N ARG A 203 -0.31 1.14 -9.91
CA ARG A 203 -0.34 1.85 -11.21
C ARG A 203 -0.91 3.26 -11.15
N GLY A 204 -1.48 3.64 -10.01
CA GLY A 204 -2.22 4.87 -9.85
C GLY A 204 -3.67 4.75 -10.33
N TYR A 205 -4.56 5.39 -9.59
CA TYR A 205 -6.03 5.32 -9.81
C TYR A 205 -6.50 5.87 -11.16
N LEU A 206 -5.77 6.78 -11.81
CA LEU A 206 -6.11 7.30 -13.14
C LEU A 206 -5.95 6.24 -14.24
N VAL A 207 -4.94 5.38 -14.14
CA VAL A 207 -4.74 4.27 -15.08
C VAL A 207 -5.88 3.27 -14.93
N VAL A 208 -6.22 2.90 -13.70
CA VAL A 208 -7.34 1.99 -13.42
C VAL A 208 -8.67 2.58 -13.89
N HIS A 209 -8.91 3.87 -13.67
CA HIS A 209 -10.12 4.54 -14.18
C HIS A 209 -10.27 4.38 -15.69
N ARG A 210 -9.19 4.57 -16.47
CA ARG A 210 -9.23 4.40 -17.94
C ARG A 210 -9.53 2.97 -18.34
N LEU A 211 -8.96 1.98 -17.65
CA LEU A 211 -9.25 0.56 -17.89
C LEU A 211 -10.71 0.22 -17.60
N VAL A 212 -11.22 0.64 -16.46
CA VAL A 212 -12.62 0.44 -16.08
C VAL A 212 -13.57 1.14 -17.07
N ALA A 213 -13.23 2.36 -17.52
CA ALA A 213 -14.02 3.08 -18.51
C ALA A 213 -14.10 2.32 -19.83
N ARG A 214 -13.03 1.64 -20.24
CA ARG A 214 -12.95 0.95 -21.51
C ARG A 214 -13.55 -0.47 -21.45
N TYR A 215 -13.33 -1.20 -20.37
CA TYR A 215 -13.61 -2.64 -20.32
C TYR A 215 -14.65 -3.04 -19.25
N GLY A 216 -15.15 -2.09 -18.48
CA GLY A 216 -16.18 -2.34 -17.46
C GLY A 216 -15.73 -3.39 -16.43
N ALA A 217 -16.60 -4.37 -16.15
CA ALA A 217 -16.35 -5.42 -15.18
C ALA A 217 -15.18 -6.36 -15.53
N GLN A 218 -14.75 -6.39 -16.78
CA GLN A 218 -13.66 -7.26 -17.25
C GLN A 218 -12.29 -6.60 -17.25
N TRP A 219 -12.17 -5.40 -16.70
CA TRP A 219 -10.95 -4.56 -16.77
C TRP A 219 -9.68 -5.27 -16.29
N THR A 220 -9.77 -6.18 -15.31
CA THR A 220 -8.59 -6.90 -14.78
C THR A 220 -8.02 -7.89 -15.80
N SER A 221 -8.86 -8.53 -16.63
CA SER A 221 -8.41 -9.46 -17.69
C SER A 221 -7.69 -8.72 -18.84
N HIS A 222 -7.87 -7.41 -18.94
CA HIS A 222 -7.22 -6.56 -19.94
C HIS A 222 -5.96 -5.84 -19.43
N LEU A 223 -5.54 -6.11 -18.18
CA LEU A 223 -4.26 -5.59 -17.67
C LEU A 223 -3.08 -5.89 -18.59
N PRO A 224 -2.90 -7.14 -19.11
CA PRO A 224 -1.79 -7.47 -20.00
C PRO A 224 -1.72 -6.62 -21.29
N GLU A 225 -2.83 -6.05 -21.74
CA GLU A 225 -2.86 -5.19 -22.93
C GLU A 225 -2.08 -3.86 -22.77
N LEU A 226 -1.76 -3.50 -21.53
CA LEU A 226 -0.87 -2.37 -21.23
C LEU A 226 0.62 -2.70 -21.46
N GLY A 227 0.93 -3.86 -22.02
CA GLY A 227 2.31 -4.32 -22.24
C GLY A 227 3.01 -4.73 -20.93
N PRO A 228 4.36 -4.58 -20.84
CA PRO A 228 5.12 -5.05 -19.69
C PRO A 228 4.60 -4.54 -18.34
N SER A 229 4.18 -3.29 -18.29
CA SER A 229 3.65 -2.68 -17.07
C SER A 229 2.29 -3.23 -16.67
N GLY A 230 1.50 -3.71 -17.63
CA GLY A 230 0.23 -4.37 -17.35
C GLY A 230 0.40 -5.79 -16.87
N LEU A 231 1.38 -6.52 -17.42
CA LEU A 231 1.76 -7.85 -16.92
C LEU A 231 2.26 -7.78 -15.48
N GLU A 232 3.06 -6.76 -15.15
CA GLU A 232 3.49 -6.49 -13.78
C GLU A 232 2.31 -6.23 -12.85
N ALA A 233 1.33 -5.43 -13.31
CA ALA A 233 0.14 -5.12 -12.51
C ALA A 233 -0.76 -6.36 -12.29
N ALA A 234 -0.86 -7.25 -13.27
CA ALA A 234 -1.57 -8.52 -13.12
C ALA A 234 -0.88 -9.45 -12.09
N ASP A 235 0.45 -9.65 -12.20
CA ASP A 235 1.23 -10.39 -11.20
C ASP A 235 1.13 -9.74 -9.80
N TYR A 236 1.13 -8.42 -9.75
CA TYR A 236 0.98 -7.68 -8.50
C TYR A 236 -0.38 -7.99 -7.83
N LEU A 237 -1.46 -7.92 -8.58
CA LEU A 237 -2.81 -8.21 -8.11
C LEU A 237 -2.91 -9.64 -7.55
N GLU A 238 -2.46 -10.64 -8.31
CA GLU A 238 -2.49 -12.05 -7.90
C GLU A 238 -1.67 -12.29 -6.61
N ARG A 239 -0.48 -11.71 -6.51
CA ARG A 239 0.37 -11.89 -5.33
C ARG A 239 -0.17 -11.23 -4.09
N VAL A 240 -0.71 -10.01 -4.19
CA VAL A 240 -1.30 -9.35 -3.01
C VAL A 240 -2.47 -10.16 -2.49
N ARG A 241 -3.31 -10.69 -3.37
CA ARG A 241 -4.41 -11.60 -3.00
C ARG A 241 -3.92 -12.86 -2.30
N ALA A 242 -2.92 -13.53 -2.89
CA ALA A 242 -2.33 -14.73 -2.31
C ALA A 242 -1.69 -14.46 -0.93
N TYR A 243 -0.97 -13.35 -0.78
CA TYR A 243 -0.36 -12.97 0.50
C TYR A 243 -1.40 -12.61 1.54
N ALA A 244 -2.49 -11.96 1.18
CA ALA A 244 -3.57 -11.63 2.11
C ALA A 244 -4.16 -12.88 2.77
N LEU A 245 -4.34 -13.96 2.02
CA LEU A 245 -4.79 -15.25 2.56
C LEU A 245 -3.79 -15.83 3.58
N LEU A 246 -2.49 -15.68 3.34
CA LEU A 246 -1.46 -16.18 4.24
C LEU A 246 -1.39 -15.39 5.56
N PHE A 247 -1.62 -14.09 5.50
CA PHE A 247 -1.66 -13.24 6.70
C PHE A 247 -2.96 -13.41 7.50
N ASP A 248 -4.03 -13.89 6.89
CA ASP A 248 -5.32 -14.16 7.57
C ASP A 248 -5.29 -15.41 8.48
N GLY A 249 -4.15 -16.07 8.61
CA GLY A 249 -4.01 -17.26 9.46
C GLY A 249 -4.63 -18.51 8.85
N ALA A 250 -4.89 -18.53 7.53
CA ALA A 250 -5.17 -19.79 6.85
C ALA A 250 -3.97 -20.72 7.03
N PRO A 251 -4.16 -21.99 7.44
CA PRO A 251 -3.05 -22.93 7.50
C PRO A 251 -2.41 -23.01 6.11
N SER A 252 -1.08 -22.92 6.10
CA SER A 252 -0.32 -23.20 4.87
C SER A 252 -0.72 -24.57 4.35
N PRO A 253 -1.03 -24.73 3.07
CA PRO A 253 -1.35 -26.02 2.48
C PRO A 253 -0.19 -27.01 2.60
#